data_b7e56348bc89f3594ddfc01aaa2b0508
#
_entry.id   b7e56348bc89f3594ddfc01aaa2b0508
#
_cell.length_a   1.000
_cell.length_b   1.000
_cell.length_c   1.000
_cell.angle_alpha   90.00
_cell.angle_beta   90.00
_cell.angle_gamma   90.00
#
_symmetry.space_group_name_H-M   'P 1'
#
loop_
_entity.id
_entity.type
_entity.pdbx_description
1 polymer ?
#
loop_
_entity_poly.entity_id
_entity_poly.type
_entity_poly.pdbx_seq_one_letter_code
_entity_poly.pdbx_strand_id
1 'polypeptide(L)'
;MYNIYGAAGSGSVAIEAVLELMEVPYQVLVEAPTWEGEAERAKVTPVNPMAQLPVLVTTQGEVITESAAILLWLTEQHPEANLAPKPGCATRAQFLRWMSFIPAAIYSMYWVRDEPERIAGDNKAVYPELLQRTADRVAHCWHVMDSQLTPQLFLLGQQMSVLDIYVTVASRWTPGRRRFYQVAPGMAEVVRRVDGLVQLKDFWARRFPFNTDWDG
;
A
#
# COMPACT_ATOMS: atom_id res chain seq x y z
N MET A 1 -8.89 20.26 5.67
CA MET A 1 -7.71 19.41 5.79
C MET A 1 -8.17 17.98 6.02
N TYR A 2 -7.57 17.01 5.35
CA TYR A 2 -7.86 15.59 5.56
C TYR A 2 -7.28 15.09 6.88
N ASN A 3 -7.99 14.17 7.54
CA ASN A 3 -7.51 13.50 8.74
C ASN A 3 -7.31 12.01 8.45
N ILE A 4 -6.18 11.45 8.86
CA ILE A 4 -5.83 10.05 8.63
C ILE A 4 -5.74 9.34 9.98
N TYR A 5 -6.33 8.14 10.06
CA TYR A 5 -5.96 7.14 11.04
C TYR A 5 -4.97 6.22 10.35
N GLY A 6 -3.76 6.16 10.86
CA GLY A 6 -2.64 5.50 10.19
C GLY A 6 -1.56 5.06 11.14
N ALA A 7 -0.49 4.53 10.60
CA ALA A 7 0.72 4.22 11.34
C ALA A 7 1.94 4.19 10.38
N ALA A 8 3.10 4.52 10.91
CA ALA A 8 4.35 4.37 10.17
C ALA A 8 4.52 2.92 9.71
N GLY A 9 4.91 2.73 8.44
CA GLY A 9 5.03 1.40 7.84
C GLY A 9 3.72 0.70 7.46
N SER A 10 2.56 1.27 7.74
CA SER A 10 1.25 0.71 7.40
C SER A 10 0.79 1.07 5.98
N GLY A 11 -0.41 0.59 5.62
CA GLY A 11 -1.10 0.96 4.38
C GLY A 11 -1.45 2.44 4.27
N SER A 12 -1.51 3.19 5.39
CA SER A 12 -1.74 4.63 5.36
C SER A 12 -0.63 5.40 4.67
N VAL A 13 0.60 4.86 4.70
CA VAL A 13 1.76 5.50 4.09
C VAL A 13 1.57 5.74 2.59
N ALA A 14 0.83 4.88 1.90
CA ALA A 14 0.51 5.09 0.49
C ALA A 14 -0.42 6.31 0.28
N ILE A 15 -1.40 6.49 1.18
CA ILE A 15 -2.32 7.64 1.15
C ILE A 15 -1.56 8.93 1.47
N GLU A 16 -0.75 8.89 2.53
CA GLU A 16 0.08 10.01 2.97
C GLU A 16 1.04 10.46 1.86
N ALA A 17 1.75 9.51 1.22
CA ALA A 17 2.67 9.79 0.11
C ALA A 17 1.98 10.43 -1.10
N VAL A 18 0.76 9.99 -1.40
CA VAL A 18 -0.03 10.58 -2.49
C VAL A 18 -0.46 12.00 -2.15
N LEU A 19 -0.87 12.27 -0.92
CA LEU A 19 -1.22 13.63 -0.47
C LEU A 19 -0.01 14.57 -0.46
N GLU A 20 1.19 14.08 -0.08
CA GLU A 20 2.45 14.85 -0.22
C GLU A 20 2.72 15.21 -1.70
N LEU A 21 2.58 14.25 -2.62
CA LEU A 21 2.77 14.49 -4.06
C LEU A 21 1.73 15.44 -4.66
N MET A 22 0.51 15.44 -4.13
CA MET A 22 -0.56 16.36 -4.50
C MET A 22 -0.42 17.74 -3.85
N GLU A 23 0.52 17.92 -2.92
CA GLU A 23 0.66 19.13 -2.08
C GLU A 23 -0.64 19.47 -1.33
N VAL A 24 -1.39 18.43 -0.94
CA VAL A 24 -2.68 18.58 -0.26
C VAL A 24 -2.49 18.44 1.25
N PRO A 25 -2.92 19.44 2.06
CA PRO A 25 -2.75 19.41 3.50
C PRO A 25 -3.53 18.26 4.17
N TYR A 26 -2.85 17.50 5.01
CA TYR A 26 -3.42 16.44 5.84
C TYR A 26 -2.74 16.39 7.22
N GLN A 27 -3.32 15.63 8.13
CA GLN A 27 -2.68 15.25 9.39
C GLN A 27 -2.98 13.79 9.71
N VAL A 28 -2.02 13.12 10.32
CA VAL A 28 -2.27 11.82 10.98
C VAL A 28 -2.89 12.15 12.34
N LEU A 29 -4.23 12.06 12.41
CA LEU A 29 -5.00 12.40 13.59
C LEU A 29 -4.82 11.36 14.70
N VAL A 30 -4.72 10.08 14.30
CA VAL A 30 -4.52 8.95 15.20
C VAL A 30 -3.43 8.07 14.63
N GLU A 31 -2.35 7.94 15.38
CA GLU A 31 -1.29 6.95 15.11
C GLU A 31 -1.66 5.66 15.87
N ALA A 32 -1.92 4.58 15.12
CA ALA A 32 -2.40 3.31 15.70
C ALA A 32 -1.84 2.10 14.96
N PRO A 33 -0.69 1.56 15.36
CA PRO A 33 -0.15 0.32 14.79
C PRO A 33 -1.02 -0.88 15.20
N THR A 34 -2.11 -1.13 14.50
CA THR A 34 -3.17 -2.10 14.85
C THR A 34 -2.69 -3.56 14.99
N TRP A 35 -1.51 -3.88 14.47
CA TRP A 35 -0.85 -5.18 14.64
C TRP A 35 -0.18 -5.36 16.01
N GLU A 36 -0.04 -4.29 16.81
CA GLU A 36 0.57 -4.34 18.14
C GLU A 36 -0.42 -4.76 19.22
N GLY A 37 -1.71 -4.89 18.92
CA GLY A 37 -2.68 -5.45 19.83
C GLY A 37 -3.99 -4.69 19.97
N GLU A 38 -4.80 -5.15 20.94
CA GLU A 38 -6.17 -4.68 21.14
C GLU A 38 -6.26 -3.18 21.48
N ALA A 39 -5.33 -2.67 22.28
CA ALA A 39 -5.32 -1.25 22.67
C ALA A 39 -5.17 -0.32 21.46
N GLU A 40 -4.36 -0.72 20.46
CA GLU A 40 -4.18 0.05 19.23
C GLU A 40 -5.40 -0.09 18.32
N ARG A 41 -5.98 -1.29 18.22
CA ARG A 41 -7.23 -1.54 17.47
C ARG A 41 -8.40 -0.72 18.02
N ALA A 42 -8.51 -0.61 19.34
CA ALA A 42 -9.56 0.15 20.00
C ALA A 42 -9.58 1.64 19.60
N LYS A 43 -8.44 2.23 19.21
CA LYS A 43 -8.34 3.61 18.71
C LYS A 43 -9.02 3.78 17.34
N VAL A 44 -9.08 2.72 16.54
CA VAL A 44 -9.59 2.74 15.17
C VAL A 44 -11.04 2.27 15.09
N THR A 45 -11.44 1.35 15.96
CA THR A 45 -12.78 0.75 15.97
C THR A 45 -13.95 1.75 15.90
N PRO A 46 -13.92 2.94 16.53
CA PRO A 46 -15.02 3.91 16.44
C PRO A 46 -15.28 4.45 15.03
N VAL A 47 -14.26 4.46 14.16
CA VAL A 47 -14.36 4.98 12.78
C VAL A 47 -14.31 3.87 11.73
N ASN A 48 -13.70 2.72 12.07
CA ASN A 48 -13.68 1.52 11.25
C ASN A 48 -13.89 0.28 12.12
N PRO A 49 -15.11 -0.30 12.14
CA PRO A 49 -15.40 -1.50 12.96
C PRO A 49 -14.53 -2.71 12.66
N MET A 50 -13.88 -2.76 11.48
CA MET A 50 -12.87 -3.79 11.14
C MET A 50 -11.55 -3.58 11.87
N ALA A 51 -11.37 -2.44 12.56
CA ALA A 51 -10.15 -2.04 13.26
C ALA A 51 -8.88 -2.09 12.36
N GLN A 52 -9.03 -1.76 11.09
CA GLN A 52 -7.97 -1.80 10.08
C GLN A 52 -7.61 -0.40 9.61
N LEU A 53 -6.36 -0.23 9.20
CA LEU A 53 -5.81 0.97 8.59
C LEU A 53 -5.62 0.76 7.07
N PRO A 54 -5.71 1.85 6.29
CA PRO A 54 -5.97 3.23 6.66
C PRO A 54 -7.45 3.58 6.81
N VAL A 55 -7.73 4.70 7.51
CA VAL A 55 -9.00 5.41 7.43
C VAL A 55 -8.73 6.86 7.05
N LEU A 56 -9.45 7.39 6.08
CA LEU A 56 -9.45 8.80 5.72
C LEU A 56 -10.76 9.45 6.17
N VAL A 57 -10.66 10.58 6.88
CA VAL A 57 -11.80 11.45 7.17
C VAL A 57 -11.68 12.68 6.28
N THR A 58 -12.68 12.91 5.43
CA THR A 58 -12.68 14.01 4.47
C THR A 58 -12.86 15.36 5.16
N THR A 59 -12.72 16.43 4.39
CA THR A 59 -12.95 17.81 4.88
C THR A 59 -14.42 18.07 5.26
N GLN A 60 -15.35 17.24 4.77
CA GLN A 60 -16.76 17.26 5.11
C GLN A 60 -17.12 16.32 6.28
N GLY A 61 -16.15 15.56 6.80
CA GLY A 61 -16.38 14.61 7.89
C GLY A 61 -16.82 13.22 7.43
N GLU A 62 -16.83 12.94 6.12
CA GLU A 62 -17.09 11.60 5.61
C GLU A 62 -15.92 10.67 5.91
N VAL A 63 -16.22 9.45 6.33
CA VAL A 63 -15.23 8.40 6.63
C VAL A 63 -15.10 7.46 5.44
N ILE A 64 -13.88 7.32 4.94
CA ILE A 64 -13.56 6.40 3.83
C ILE A 64 -12.54 5.38 4.34
N THR A 65 -12.83 4.11 4.15
CA THR A 65 -11.92 2.99 4.39
C THR A 65 -11.47 2.37 3.06
N GLU A 66 -10.68 1.30 3.11
CA GLU A 66 -10.08 0.61 1.97
C GLU A 66 -9.06 1.48 1.21
N SER A 67 -7.78 1.17 1.38
CA SER A 67 -6.68 1.97 0.81
C SER A 67 -6.79 2.22 -0.70
N ALA A 68 -7.25 1.22 -1.48
CA ALA A 68 -7.45 1.41 -2.91
C ALA A 68 -8.59 2.37 -3.22
N ALA A 69 -9.70 2.31 -2.47
CA ALA A 69 -10.82 3.22 -2.63
C ALA A 69 -10.43 4.66 -2.28
N ILE A 70 -9.69 4.85 -1.18
CA ILE A 70 -9.16 6.15 -0.77
C ILE A 70 -8.25 6.73 -1.86
N LEU A 71 -7.30 5.94 -2.37
CA LEU A 71 -6.38 6.38 -3.43
C LEU A 71 -7.13 6.77 -4.71
N LEU A 72 -8.10 5.96 -5.14
CA LEU A 72 -8.93 6.28 -6.31
C LEU A 72 -9.73 7.56 -6.10
N TRP A 73 -10.40 7.68 -4.95
CA TRP A 73 -11.20 8.86 -4.59
C TRP A 73 -10.33 10.13 -4.58
N LEU A 74 -9.13 10.09 -3.99
CA LEU A 74 -8.21 11.23 -4.00
C LEU A 74 -7.84 11.68 -5.41
N THR A 75 -7.64 10.74 -6.36
CA THR A 75 -7.35 11.12 -7.76
C THR A 75 -8.55 11.77 -8.47
N GLU A 76 -9.76 11.49 -8.00
CA GLU A 76 -10.99 12.12 -8.50
C GLU A 76 -11.20 13.51 -7.89
N GLN A 77 -10.81 13.69 -6.61
CA GLN A 77 -10.89 15.00 -5.94
C GLN A 77 -9.79 15.97 -6.40
N HIS A 78 -8.63 15.46 -6.82
CA HIS A 78 -7.45 16.23 -7.23
C HIS A 78 -6.98 15.83 -8.64
N PRO A 79 -7.83 15.99 -9.68
CA PRO A 79 -7.52 15.57 -11.05
C PRO A 79 -6.34 16.33 -11.67
N GLU A 80 -6.04 17.52 -11.18
CA GLU A 80 -4.91 18.36 -11.58
C GLU A 80 -3.55 17.72 -11.29
N ALA A 81 -3.46 16.86 -10.26
CA ALA A 81 -2.24 16.13 -9.94
C ALA A 81 -1.86 15.07 -10.98
N ASN A 82 -2.80 14.69 -11.86
CA ASN A 82 -2.59 13.70 -12.93
C ASN A 82 -2.01 12.35 -12.46
N LEU A 83 -2.38 11.89 -11.27
CA LEU A 83 -1.91 10.63 -10.68
C LEU A 83 -2.81 9.43 -10.98
N ALA A 84 -3.66 9.52 -11.99
CA ALA A 84 -4.42 8.39 -12.52
C ALA A 84 -4.66 8.54 -14.03
N PRO A 85 -4.70 7.43 -14.79
CA PRO A 85 -5.15 7.48 -16.18
C PRO A 85 -6.59 7.97 -16.26
N LYS A 86 -6.87 8.90 -17.19
CA LYS A 86 -8.22 9.45 -17.37
C LYS A 86 -9.21 8.37 -17.83
N PRO A 87 -10.52 8.50 -17.51
CA PRO A 87 -11.55 7.65 -18.11
C PRO A 87 -11.44 7.64 -19.63
N GLY A 88 -11.55 6.45 -20.25
CA GLY A 88 -11.41 6.27 -21.69
C GLY A 88 -9.97 6.09 -22.19
N CYS A 89 -8.93 6.32 -21.38
CA CYS A 89 -7.56 5.98 -21.76
C CYS A 89 -7.36 4.46 -21.85
N ALA A 90 -6.50 4.01 -22.75
CA ALA A 90 -6.17 2.61 -22.97
C ALA A 90 -5.64 1.90 -21.69
N THR A 91 -4.92 2.63 -20.84
CA THR A 91 -4.36 2.10 -19.59
C THR A 91 -5.34 2.09 -18.41
N ARG A 92 -6.53 2.73 -18.52
CA ARG A 92 -7.48 2.87 -17.41
C ARG A 92 -7.97 1.52 -16.88
N ALA A 93 -8.28 0.58 -17.75
CA ALA A 93 -8.74 -0.76 -17.33
C ALA A 93 -7.64 -1.51 -16.55
N GLN A 94 -6.39 -1.45 -16.99
CA GLN A 94 -5.26 -2.03 -16.27
C GLN A 94 -5.02 -1.34 -14.93
N PHE A 95 -5.11 -0.03 -14.88
CA PHE A 95 -5.02 0.72 -13.63
C PHE A 95 -6.05 0.24 -12.61
N LEU A 96 -7.33 0.20 -12.96
CA LEU A 96 -8.40 -0.26 -12.07
C LEU A 96 -8.22 -1.72 -11.65
N ARG A 97 -7.80 -2.58 -12.59
CA ARG A 97 -7.51 -3.98 -12.32
C ARG A 97 -6.46 -4.12 -11.23
N TRP A 98 -5.32 -3.46 -11.38
CA TRP A 98 -4.21 -3.59 -10.44
C TRP A 98 -4.46 -2.88 -9.11
N MET A 99 -5.17 -1.76 -9.12
CA MET A 99 -5.65 -1.11 -7.89
C MET A 99 -6.56 -2.06 -7.07
N SER A 100 -7.38 -2.88 -7.74
CA SER A 100 -8.23 -3.87 -7.07
C SER A 100 -7.46 -5.15 -6.69
N PHE A 101 -6.45 -5.55 -7.48
CA PHE A 101 -5.67 -6.76 -7.25
C PHE A 101 -4.84 -6.70 -5.97
N ILE A 102 -4.20 -5.56 -5.71
CA ILE A 102 -3.31 -5.39 -4.54
C ILE A 102 -4.05 -5.66 -3.22
N PRO A 103 -5.17 -5.01 -2.90
CA PRO A 103 -5.86 -5.30 -1.64
C PRO A 103 -6.45 -6.71 -1.59
N ALA A 104 -7.01 -7.20 -2.70
CA ALA A 104 -7.66 -8.50 -2.71
C ALA A 104 -6.69 -9.67 -2.62
N ALA A 105 -5.54 -9.62 -3.31
CA ALA A 105 -4.63 -10.75 -3.45
C ALA A 105 -3.39 -10.68 -2.55
N ILE A 106 -2.98 -9.46 -2.17
CA ILE A 106 -1.73 -9.20 -1.43
C ILE A 106 -2.03 -8.76 0.00
N TYR A 107 -2.83 -7.70 0.22
CA TYR A 107 -3.13 -7.21 1.57
C TYR A 107 -3.88 -8.24 2.40
N SER A 108 -4.77 -9.04 1.80
CA SER A 108 -5.47 -10.12 2.49
C SER A 108 -4.53 -11.14 3.16
N MET A 109 -3.31 -11.30 2.67
CA MET A 109 -2.32 -12.19 3.29
C MET A 109 -1.76 -11.62 4.58
N TYR A 110 -1.67 -10.29 4.71
CA TYR A 110 -1.15 -9.66 5.93
C TYR A 110 -2.13 -9.80 7.10
N TRP A 111 -3.44 -9.82 6.84
CA TRP A 111 -4.44 -10.12 7.87
C TRP A 111 -4.18 -11.47 8.56
N VAL A 112 -3.70 -12.46 7.81
CA VAL A 112 -3.30 -13.77 8.35
C VAL A 112 -1.93 -13.70 9.01
N ARG A 113 -0.99 -12.95 8.44
CA ARG A 113 0.40 -12.88 8.91
C ARG A 113 0.53 -12.14 10.22
N ASP A 114 -0.24 -11.09 10.41
CA ASP A 114 -0.22 -10.28 11.63
C ASP A 114 -0.74 -11.07 12.83
N GLU A 115 -1.74 -11.92 12.62
CA GLU A 115 -2.32 -12.81 13.63
C GLU A 115 -2.65 -14.18 13.02
N PRO A 116 -1.69 -15.12 12.95
CA PRO A 116 -1.89 -16.44 12.35
C PRO A 116 -3.01 -17.28 13.01
N GLU A 117 -3.31 -17.01 14.28
CA GLU A 117 -4.41 -17.61 15.02
C GLU A 117 -5.78 -17.38 14.40
N ARG A 118 -5.98 -16.34 13.60
CA ARG A 118 -7.23 -16.08 12.86
C ARG A 118 -7.61 -17.23 11.93
N ILE A 119 -6.61 -17.97 11.44
CA ILE A 119 -6.81 -19.13 10.54
C ILE A 119 -6.46 -20.45 11.23
N ALA A 120 -5.38 -20.48 12.01
CA ALA A 120 -4.86 -21.72 12.60
C ALA A 120 -5.35 -21.96 14.04
N GLY A 121 -6.13 -21.03 14.64
CA GLY A 121 -6.52 -21.11 16.04
C GLY A 121 -5.28 -21.25 16.94
N ASP A 122 -5.39 -22.00 18.01
CA ASP A 122 -4.31 -22.18 18.99
C ASP A 122 -3.21 -23.16 18.54
N ASN A 123 -3.29 -23.71 17.32
CA ASN A 123 -2.30 -24.67 16.82
C ASN A 123 -1.02 -23.96 16.34
N LYS A 124 -0.22 -23.51 17.29
CA LYS A 124 1.04 -22.79 17.03
C LYS A 124 2.06 -23.58 16.20
N ALA A 125 1.94 -24.91 16.16
CA ALA A 125 2.87 -25.75 15.39
C ALA A 125 2.77 -25.51 13.88
N VAL A 126 1.63 -25.03 13.36
CA VAL A 126 1.44 -24.75 11.92
C VAL A 126 1.77 -23.31 11.54
N TYR A 127 2.00 -22.39 12.48
CA TYR A 127 2.26 -20.99 12.18
C TYR A 127 3.47 -20.79 11.25
N PRO A 128 4.63 -21.43 11.43
CA PRO A 128 5.77 -21.24 10.54
C PRO A 128 5.44 -21.59 9.10
N GLU A 129 4.73 -22.69 8.86
CA GLU A 129 4.33 -23.12 7.52
C GLU A 129 3.30 -22.15 6.92
N LEU A 130 2.31 -21.71 7.71
CA LEU A 130 1.30 -20.73 7.29
C LEU A 130 1.96 -19.41 6.87
N LEU A 131 2.89 -18.91 7.67
CA LEU A 131 3.63 -17.68 7.37
C LEU A 131 4.49 -17.83 6.11
N GLN A 132 5.13 -18.98 5.91
CA GLN A 132 5.88 -19.26 4.70
C GLN A 132 4.97 -19.28 3.46
N ARG A 133 3.86 -20.02 3.52
CA ARG A 133 2.90 -20.12 2.40
C ARG A 133 2.30 -18.77 2.02
N THR A 134 1.98 -17.93 3.01
CA THR A 134 1.48 -16.57 2.73
C THR A 134 2.55 -15.69 2.09
N ALA A 135 3.82 -15.80 2.50
CA ALA A 135 4.94 -15.09 1.87
C ALA A 135 5.13 -15.54 0.40
N ASP A 136 5.07 -16.84 0.15
CA ASP A 136 5.18 -17.39 -1.21
C ASP A 136 3.98 -16.96 -2.07
N ARG A 137 2.78 -16.88 -1.48
CA ARG A 137 1.59 -16.36 -2.18
C ARG A 137 1.77 -14.90 -2.57
N VAL A 138 2.27 -14.05 -1.66
CA VAL A 138 2.56 -12.64 -1.96
C VAL A 138 3.60 -12.52 -3.08
N ALA A 139 4.69 -13.28 -2.99
CA ALA A 139 5.72 -13.30 -4.04
C ALA A 139 5.15 -13.74 -5.40
N HIS A 140 4.31 -14.77 -5.42
CA HIS A 140 3.63 -15.21 -6.63
C HIS A 140 2.71 -14.12 -7.21
N CYS A 141 1.98 -13.39 -6.37
CA CYS A 141 1.13 -12.28 -6.82
C CYS A 141 1.96 -11.18 -7.49
N TRP A 142 3.12 -10.83 -6.93
CA TRP A 142 4.04 -9.88 -7.55
C TRP A 142 4.56 -10.38 -8.89
N HIS A 143 4.95 -11.66 -8.98
CA HIS A 143 5.36 -12.27 -10.24
C HIS A 143 4.26 -12.22 -11.30
N VAL A 144 3.01 -12.56 -10.94
CA VAL A 144 1.86 -12.48 -11.85
C VAL A 144 1.65 -11.06 -12.35
N MET A 145 1.76 -10.07 -11.47
CA MET A 145 1.62 -8.66 -11.86
C MET A 145 2.73 -8.24 -12.82
N ASP A 146 3.99 -8.55 -12.50
CA ASP A 146 5.16 -8.24 -13.31
C ASP A 146 5.07 -8.87 -14.72
N SER A 147 4.67 -10.14 -14.80
CA SER A 147 4.56 -10.87 -16.07
C SER A 147 3.49 -10.31 -17.03
N GLN A 148 2.58 -9.50 -16.54
CA GLN A 148 1.46 -8.93 -17.32
C GLN A 148 1.57 -7.41 -17.50
N LEU A 149 2.58 -6.79 -16.96
CA LEU A 149 2.92 -5.39 -17.18
C LEU A 149 4.09 -5.27 -18.15
N THR A 150 4.17 -4.13 -18.78
CA THR A 150 5.35 -3.70 -19.57
C THR A 150 5.75 -2.32 -19.06
N PRO A 151 6.40 -2.25 -17.88
CA PRO A 151 6.79 -0.99 -17.30
C PRO A 151 7.71 -0.18 -18.21
N GLN A 152 7.58 1.13 -18.15
CA GLN A 152 8.47 2.08 -18.82
C GLN A 152 9.12 2.96 -17.73
N LEU A 153 8.84 4.27 -17.72
CA LEU A 153 9.22 5.09 -16.57
C LEU A 153 8.42 4.72 -15.31
N PHE A 154 7.15 4.34 -15.51
CA PHE A 154 6.22 3.91 -14.45
C PHE A 154 5.49 2.64 -14.88
N LEU A 155 4.74 2.04 -13.98
CA LEU A 155 4.11 0.72 -14.17
C LEU A 155 3.20 0.67 -15.41
N LEU A 156 2.50 1.78 -15.71
CA LEU A 156 1.55 1.85 -16.82
C LEU A 156 2.02 2.73 -18.00
N GLY A 157 3.30 3.07 -18.05
CA GLY A 157 3.88 3.84 -19.14
C GLY A 157 4.79 4.98 -18.70
N GLN A 158 4.60 6.18 -19.31
CA GLN A 158 5.47 7.33 -19.07
C GLN A 158 5.04 8.20 -17.88
N GLN A 159 3.80 8.09 -17.44
CA GLN A 159 3.24 8.92 -16.39
C GLN A 159 3.03 8.13 -15.11
N MET A 160 3.45 8.72 -13.98
CA MET A 160 3.23 8.16 -12.65
C MET A 160 1.74 8.16 -12.30
N SER A 161 1.34 7.16 -11.56
CA SER A 161 0.00 7.04 -10.98
C SER A 161 0.08 6.63 -9.52
N VAL A 162 -1.03 6.72 -8.80
CA VAL A 162 -1.12 6.22 -7.41
C VAL A 162 -0.81 4.71 -7.31
N LEU A 163 -0.93 3.96 -8.40
CA LEU A 163 -0.54 2.55 -8.45
C LEU A 163 0.95 2.35 -8.20
N ASP A 164 1.80 3.25 -8.72
CA ASP A 164 3.25 3.19 -8.53
C ASP A 164 3.62 3.38 -7.05
N ILE A 165 2.96 4.33 -6.38
CA ILE A 165 3.10 4.55 -4.93
C ILE A 165 2.60 3.34 -4.14
N TYR A 166 1.43 2.79 -4.53
CA TYR A 166 0.80 1.68 -3.84
C TYR A 166 1.67 0.42 -3.88
N VAL A 167 2.23 0.07 -5.05
CA VAL A 167 3.20 -1.04 -5.19
C VAL A 167 4.46 -0.76 -4.39
N THR A 168 4.96 0.47 -4.42
CA THR A 168 6.17 0.87 -3.69
C THR A 168 6.01 0.67 -2.19
N VAL A 169 4.88 1.05 -1.61
CA VAL A 169 4.62 0.82 -0.18
C VAL A 169 4.40 -0.67 0.11
N ALA A 170 3.51 -1.34 -0.60
CA ALA A 170 3.16 -2.73 -0.32
C ALA A 170 4.33 -3.71 -0.51
N SER A 171 5.25 -3.43 -1.43
CA SER A 171 6.45 -4.26 -1.66
C SER A 171 7.50 -4.17 -0.55
N ARG A 172 7.39 -3.21 0.38
CA ARG A 172 8.27 -3.11 1.56
C ARG A 172 7.91 -4.12 2.66
N TRP A 173 6.65 -4.61 2.67
CA TRP A 173 6.23 -5.62 3.64
C TRP A 173 6.73 -7.02 3.29
N THR A 174 6.73 -7.90 4.27
CA THR A 174 7.14 -9.31 4.10
C THR A 174 6.45 -9.95 2.88
N PRO A 175 7.16 -10.66 2.01
CA PRO A 175 8.54 -11.17 2.14
C PRO A 175 9.63 -10.13 1.88
N GLY A 176 9.28 -8.86 1.65
CA GLY A 176 10.20 -7.73 1.56
C GLY A 176 10.77 -7.48 0.17
N ARG A 177 11.47 -6.35 0.04
CA ARG A 177 12.00 -5.83 -1.22
C ARG A 177 12.94 -6.77 -1.93
N ARG A 178 13.83 -7.46 -1.23
CA ARG A 178 14.74 -8.43 -1.84
C ARG A 178 13.96 -9.52 -2.60
N ARG A 179 12.93 -10.09 -1.97
CA ARG A 179 12.10 -11.09 -2.64
C ARG A 179 11.26 -10.50 -3.78
N PHE A 180 10.74 -9.30 -3.57
CA PHE A 180 10.01 -8.56 -4.61
C PHE A 180 10.89 -8.35 -5.85
N TYR A 181 12.13 -7.86 -5.70
CA TYR A 181 13.04 -7.63 -6.82
C TYR A 181 13.41 -8.92 -7.57
N GLN A 182 13.48 -10.06 -6.87
CA GLN A 182 13.74 -11.36 -7.50
C GLN A 182 12.57 -11.85 -8.37
N VAL A 183 11.34 -11.64 -7.94
CA VAL A 183 10.15 -12.20 -8.60
C VAL A 183 9.46 -11.21 -9.54
N ALA A 184 9.77 -9.94 -9.45
CA ALA A 184 9.17 -8.85 -10.22
C ALA A 184 10.23 -7.84 -10.73
N PRO A 185 11.22 -8.30 -11.52
CA PRO A 185 12.35 -7.48 -11.95
C PRO A 185 11.93 -6.27 -12.82
N GLY A 186 10.87 -6.41 -13.61
CA GLY A 186 10.35 -5.32 -14.44
C GLY A 186 9.78 -4.18 -13.60
N MET A 187 9.07 -4.49 -12.52
CA MET A 187 8.53 -3.49 -11.59
C MET A 187 9.61 -2.94 -10.65
N ALA A 188 10.70 -3.68 -10.41
CA ALA A 188 11.77 -3.29 -9.48
C ALA A 188 12.36 -1.90 -9.82
N GLU A 189 12.62 -1.64 -11.10
CA GLU A 189 13.17 -0.36 -11.56
C GLU A 189 12.21 0.83 -11.32
N VAL A 190 10.92 0.60 -11.48
CA VAL A 190 9.90 1.62 -11.17
C VAL A 190 9.88 1.91 -9.67
N VAL A 191 9.88 0.87 -8.86
CA VAL A 191 9.85 0.98 -7.39
C VAL A 191 11.08 1.71 -6.87
N ARG A 192 12.29 1.41 -7.38
CA ARG A 192 13.52 2.17 -7.04
C ARG A 192 13.41 3.64 -7.44
N ARG A 193 12.81 3.92 -8.58
CA ARG A 193 12.59 5.31 -9.03
C ARG A 193 11.66 6.06 -8.10
N VAL A 194 10.56 5.42 -7.66
CA VAL A 194 9.62 6.02 -6.71
C VAL A 194 10.26 6.22 -5.33
N ASP A 195 11.06 5.26 -4.86
CA ASP A 195 11.85 5.42 -3.63
C ASP A 195 12.82 6.60 -3.68
N GLY A 196 13.37 6.87 -4.87
CA GLY A 196 14.31 7.97 -5.12
C GLY A 196 13.67 9.33 -5.43
N LEU A 197 12.34 9.47 -5.37
CA LEU A 197 11.67 10.75 -5.61
C LEU A 197 12.09 11.78 -4.56
N VAL A 198 12.63 12.90 -5.05
CA VAL A 198 13.11 13.99 -4.16
C VAL A 198 11.98 14.54 -3.30
N GLN A 199 10.78 14.67 -3.85
CA GLN A 199 9.59 15.15 -3.14
C GLN A 199 9.19 14.25 -1.96
N LEU A 200 9.52 12.96 -2.00
CA LEU A 200 9.18 12.00 -0.95
C LEU A 200 10.36 11.61 -0.05
N LYS A 201 11.55 12.17 -0.26
CA LYS A 201 12.75 11.78 0.48
C LYS A 201 12.58 11.88 2.00
N ASP A 202 12.19 13.05 2.48
CA ASP A 202 12.01 13.30 3.92
C ASP A 202 10.75 12.60 4.45
N PHE A 203 9.74 12.44 3.61
CA PHE A 203 8.54 11.68 3.92
C PHE A 203 8.90 10.20 4.18
N TRP A 204 9.62 9.54 3.25
CA TRP A 204 10.05 8.15 3.44
C TRP A 204 10.86 7.96 4.72
N ALA A 205 11.80 8.87 5.01
CA ALA A 205 12.64 8.80 6.22
C ALA A 205 11.81 8.81 7.50
N ARG A 206 10.67 9.51 7.51
CA ARG A 206 9.80 9.60 8.69
C ARG A 206 8.76 8.48 8.76
N ARG A 207 8.15 8.13 7.63
CA ARG A 207 6.96 7.28 7.62
C ARG A 207 7.22 5.83 7.23
N PHE A 208 8.24 5.57 6.43
CA PHE A 208 8.64 4.21 6.06
C PHE A 208 10.08 4.20 5.54
N PRO A 209 11.10 4.24 6.42
CA PRO A 209 12.50 4.35 6.01
C PRO A 209 12.90 3.25 5.04
N PHE A 210 13.70 3.63 4.04
CA PHE A 210 14.34 2.66 3.16
C PHE A 210 15.40 1.87 3.95
N ASN A 211 15.46 0.57 3.73
CA ASN A 211 16.48 -0.30 4.29
C ASN A 211 17.47 -0.68 3.19
N THR A 212 18.74 -0.34 3.35
CA THR A 212 19.80 -0.64 2.39
C THR A 212 19.98 -2.13 2.13
N ASP A 213 19.63 -3.01 3.09
CA ASP A 213 19.68 -4.46 2.93
C ASP A 213 18.67 -4.99 1.90
N TRP A 214 17.76 -4.15 1.42
CA TRP A 214 16.79 -4.54 0.39
C TRP A 214 17.42 -4.68 -0.99
N ASP A 215 18.52 -3.97 -1.28
CA ASP A 215 19.22 -4.00 -2.57
C ASP A 215 20.42 -4.94 -2.59
N GLY A 216 20.76 -5.55 -1.46
CA GLY A 216 21.92 -6.44 -1.29
C GLY A 216 21.67 -7.90 -1.60
#